data_fa249b716f3fa3f60350a2081be0ce56
#
_entry.id   fa249b716f3fa3f60350a2081be0ce56
#
_cell.length_a   1.000
_cell.length_b   1.000
_cell.length_c   1.000
_cell.angle_alpha   90.00
_cell.angle_beta   90.00
_cell.angle_gamma   90.00
#
_symmetry.space_group_name_H-M   'P 1'
#
loop_
_entity.id
_entity.type
_entity.pdbx_description
1 polymer ?
#
loop_
_entity_poly.entity_id
_entity_poly.type
_entity_poly.pdbx_seq_one_letter_code
_entity_poly.pdbx_strand_id
1 'polypeptide(L)'
;MQQLAYNTLLLTENEVSETILAQAIEDLTDQNSGIFIEQVQSLTSYQLNFLRAVLDGNHKGFGNSEIRETYDLGAPSNISRLKRSLINKELIEVTEKGIIIGDPLLRHWLKKVL
;
A
#
# COMPACT_ATOMS: atom_id res chain seq x y z
N MET A 1 5.71 -23.76 -26.22
CA MET A 1 5.69 -24.18 -25.88
C MET A 1 5.47 -24.88 -25.36
N GLN A 2 5.49 -25.32 -25.10
CA GLN A 2 5.34 -25.86 -24.62
C GLN A 2 4.96 -26.76 -24.19
N GLN A 3 4.95 -27.39 -24.17
CA GLN A 3 4.44 -28.29 -23.76
C GLN A 3 4.97 -29.42 -23.35
N LEU A 4 5.55 -29.63 -23.14
CA LEU A 4 6.34 -30.51 -22.66
C LEU A 4 5.69 -31.42 -21.73
N ALA A 5 6.28 -32.23 -21.01
CA ALA A 5 5.66 -33.10 -20.07
C ALA A 5 4.59 -32.35 -19.33
N TYR A 6 3.41 -32.57 -19.70
CA TYR A 6 2.32 -31.68 -19.38
C TYR A 6 2.06 -31.55 -17.88
N ASN A 7 2.15 -32.64 -17.15
CA ASN A 7 1.91 -32.61 -15.71
C ASN A 7 3.00 -31.87 -14.96
N THR A 8 4.23 -32.05 -15.38
CA THR A 8 5.37 -31.31 -14.81
C THR A 8 5.22 -29.83 -15.14
N LEU A 9 4.74 -29.55 -16.33
CA LEU A 9 4.51 -28.20 -16.78
C LEU A 9 3.50 -27.47 -15.91
N LEU A 10 2.43 -28.13 -15.50
CA LEU A 10 1.41 -27.50 -14.67
C LEU A 10 1.96 -27.01 -13.33
N LEU A 11 2.76 -27.82 -12.67
CA LEU A 11 3.38 -27.42 -11.39
C LEU A 11 4.36 -26.28 -11.59
N THR A 12 5.19 -26.39 -12.61
CA THR A 12 6.16 -25.36 -12.94
C THR A 12 5.47 -24.08 -13.38
N GLU A 13 4.36 -24.21 -14.08
CA GLU A 13 3.60 -23.08 -14.57
C GLU A 13 3.09 -22.20 -13.42
N ASN A 14 2.66 -22.78 -12.33
CA ASN A 14 2.21 -22.01 -11.17
C ASN A 14 3.36 -21.18 -10.58
N GLU A 15 4.53 -21.75 -10.43
CA GLU A 15 5.69 -21.04 -9.92
C GLU A 15 6.12 -19.91 -10.89
N VAL A 16 6.14 -20.21 -12.17
CA VAL A 16 6.51 -19.25 -13.19
C VAL A 16 5.50 -18.10 -13.23
N SER A 17 4.22 -18.42 -13.11
CA SER A 17 3.17 -17.39 -13.12
C SER A 17 3.31 -16.44 -11.94
N GLU A 18 3.62 -16.94 -10.76
CA GLU A 18 3.84 -16.10 -9.59
C GLU A 18 5.07 -15.22 -9.77
N THR A 19 6.14 -15.76 -10.30
CA THR A 19 7.36 -15.00 -10.57
C THR A 19 7.13 -13.93 -11.62
N ILE A 20 6.42 -14.25 -12.69
CA ILE A 20 6.09 -13.30 -13.74
C ILE A 20 5.19 -12.20 -13.20
N LEU A 21 4.22 -12.55 -12.38
CA LEU A 21 3.32 -11.57 -11.79
C LEU A 21 4.09 -10.63 -10.86
N ALA A 22 4.97 -11.17 -10.02
CA ALA A 22 5.79 -10.37 -9.13
C ALA A 22 6.69 -9.41 -9.93
N GLN A 23 7.28 -9.91 -11.00
CA GLN A 23 8.14 -9.09 -11.87
C GLN A 23 7.33 -8.00 -12.56
N ALA A 24 6.12 -8.32 -13.02
CA ALA A 24 5.25 -7.33 -13.64
C ALA A 24 4.87 -6.22 -12.66
N ILE A 25 4.58 -6.58 -11.41
CA ILE A 25 4.27 -5.60 -10.37
C ILE A 25 5.48 -4.70 -10.12
N GLU A 26 6.68 -5.27 -10.04
CA GLU A 26 7.92 -4.51 -9.87
C GLU A 26 8.11 -3.52 -11.03
N ASP A 27 7.98 -4.00 -12.26
CA ASP A 27 8.20 -3.18 -13.45
C ASP A 27 7.19 -2.03 -13.51
N LEU A 28 5.92 -2.32 -13.26
CA LEU A 28 4.88 -1.30 -13.24
C LEU A 28 5.10 -0.30 -12.11
N THR A 29 5.53 -0.78 -10.96
CA THR A 29 5.83 0.08 -9.82
C THR A 29 6.97 1.02 -10.15
N ASP A 30 8.04 0.51 -10.76
CA ASP A 30 9.19 1.32 -11.15
C ASP A 30 8.80 2.35 -12.23
N GLN A 31 7.97 1.97 -13.19
CA GLN A 31 7.50 2.88 -14.22
C GLN A 31 6.68 4.03 -13.65
N ASN A 32 5.96 3.78 -12.55
CA ASN A 32 5.10 4.77 -11.92
C ASN A 32 5.76 5.47 -10.73
N SER A 33 7.01 5.16 -10.43
CA SER A 33 7.69 5.70 -9.26
C SER A 33 7.73 7.23 -9.24
N GLY A 34 7.88 7.87 -10.40
CA GLY A 34 7.86 9.33 -10.49
C GLY A 34 6.55 9.93 -10.02
N ILE A 35 5.43 9.32 -10.41
CA ILE A 35 4.10 9.73 -9.98
C ILE A 35 3.93 9.54 -8.47
N PHE A 36 4.38 8.40 -7.95
CA PHE A 36 4.30 8.09 -6.53
C PHE A 36 5.14 9.05 -5.70
N ILE A 37 6.33 9.39 -6.18
CA ILE A 37 7.20 10.37 -5.50
C ILE A 37 6.48 11.71 -5.40
N GLU A 38 5.87 12.18 -6.48
CA GLU A 38 5.12 13.43 -6.47
C GLU A 38 3.96 13.38 -5.47
N GLN A 39 3.21 12.30 -5.45
CA GLN A 39 2.11 12.13 -4.51
C GLN A 39 2.60 12.20 -3.06
N VAL A 40 3.69 11.52 -2.76
CA VAL A 40 4.24 11.48 -1.40
C VAL A 40 4.85 12.83 -1.00
N GLN A 41 5.51 13.51 -1.91
CA GLN A 41 6.08 14.83 -1.62
C GLN A 41 5.03 15.88 -1.30
N SER A 42 3.81 15.68 -1.76
CA SER A 42 2.71 16.59 -1.45
C SER A 42 2.11 16.35 -0.07
N LEU A 43 2.54 15.32 0.63
CA LEU A 43 1.97 14.93 1.91
C LEU A 43 2.71 15.55 3.08
N THR A 44 1.96 15.85 4.15
CA THR A 44 2.55 16.29 5.41
C THR A 44 3.13 15.09 6.15
N SER A 45 3.94 15.37 7.18
CA SER A 45 4.52 14.32 8.02
C SER A 45 3.42 13.44 8.64
N TYR A 46 2.34 14.07 9.12
CA TYR A 46 1.23 13.33 9.71
C TYR A 46 0.53 12.42 8.69
N GLN A 47 0.37 12.89 7.46
CA GLN A 47 -0.24 12.08 6.41
C GLN A 47 0.63 10.87 6.06
N LEU A 48 1.94 11.06 5.97
CA LEU A 48 2.87 9.96 5.75
C LEU A 48 2.85 8.96 6.90
N ASN A 49 2.80 9.44 8.12
CA ASN A 49 2.73 8.60 9.29
C ASN A 49 1.46 7.76 9.31
N PHE A 50 0.34 8.34 8.87
CA PHE A 50 -0.92 7.63 8.75
C PHE A 50 -0.82 6.50 7.72
N LEU A 51 -0.24 6.78 6.55
CA LEU A 51 -0.02 5.76 5.52
C LEU A 51 0.89 4.65 6.04
N ARG A 52 1.91 4.99 6.80
CA ARG A 52 2.81 4.00 7.40
C ARG A 52 2.04 3.08 8.34
N ALA A 53 1.13 3.63 9.14
CA ALA A 53 0.29 2.83 10.03
C ALA A 53 -0.58 1.86 9.24
N VAL A 54 -1.17 2.31 8.14
CA VAL A 54 -1.98 1.46 7.27
C VAL A 54 -1.13 0.35 6.64
N LEU A 55 0.08 0.67 6.20
CA LEU A 55 1.01 -0.32 5.63
C LEU A 55 1.38 -1.41 6.62
N ASP A 56 1.50 -1.06 7.89
CA ASP A 56 1.85 -2.02 8.93
C ASP A 56 0.67 -2.93 9.32
N GLY A 57 -0.48 -2.74 8.68
CA GLY A 57 -1.63 -3.59 8.88
C GLY A 57 -2.70 -3.02 9.80
N ASN A 58 -2.56 -1.76 10.21
CA ASN A 58 -3.58 -1.11 11.03
C ASN A 58 -4.69 -0.62 10.12
N HIS A 59 -5.89 -1.13 10.33
CA HIS A 59 -7.06 -0.76 9.53
C HIS A 59 -8.09 0.02 10.32
N LYS A 60 -8.06 -0.11 11.65
CA LYS A 60 -9.00 0.52 12.56
C LYS A 60 -8.27 0.98 13.82
N GLY A 61 -8.95 1.76 14.63
CA GLY A 61 -8.41 2.18 15.92
C GLY A 61 -7.37 3.28 15.85
N PHE A 62 -7.35 4.07 14.80
CA PHE A 62 -6.39 5.16 14.65
C PHE A 62 -6.55 6.24 15.71
N GLY A 63 -7.71 6.32 16.35
CA GLY A 63 -7.93 7.22 17.47
C GLY A 63 -7.35 6.72 18.77
N ASN A 64 -6.89 5.48 18.83
CA ASN A 64 -6.27 4.88 20.00
C ASN A 64 -4.95 5.59 20.31
N SER A 65 -4.71 5.93 21.59
CA SER A 65 -3.52 6.65 21.98
C SER A 65 -2.24 5.87 21.66
N GLU A 66 -2.29 4.54 21.78
CA GLU A 66 -1.14 3.69 21.49
C GLU A 66 -0.71 3.81 20.03
N ILE A 67 -1.68 3.75 19.10
CA ILE A 67 -1.39 3.89 17.67
C ILE A 67 -0.94 5.32 17.37
N ARG A 68 -1.59 6.31 17.95
CA ARG A 68 -1.22 7.70 17.72
C ARG A 68 0.19 8.01 18.19
N GLU A 69 0.61 7.43 19.30
CA GLU A 69 1.96 7.61 19.82
C GLU A 69 2.98 6.84 19.00
N THR A 70 2.65 5.61 18.62
CA THR A 70 3.55 4.75 17.83
C THR A 70 3.90 5.40 16.49
N TYR A 71 2.92 6.01 15.82
CA TYR A 71 3.10 6.57 14.49
C TYR A 71 3.14 8.10 14.48
N ASP A 72 3.07 8.73 15.63
CA ASP A 72 3.08 10.19 15.75
C ASP A 72 1.99 10.84 14.89
N LEU A 73 0.75 10.46 15.17
CA LEU A 73 -0.41 10.94 14.41
C LEU A 73 -1.03 12.23 14.96
N GLY A 74 -0.58 12.67 16.14
CA GLY A 74 -1.08 13.88 16.77
C GLY A 74 -2.33 13.63 17.59
N ALA A 75 -3.13 14.68 17.77
CA ALA A 75 -4.34 14.62 18.58
C ALA A 75 -5.45 13.78 17.95
N PRO A 76 -6.38 13.25 18.76
CA PRO A 76 -7.50 12.48 18.20
C PRO A 76 -8.31 13.21 17.14
N SER A 77 -8.48 14.52 17.29
CA SER A 77 -9.21 15.34 16.33
C SER A 77 -8.51 15.40 14.96
N ASN A 78 -7.19 15.17 14.95
CA ASN A 78 -6.40 15.18 13.74
C ASN A 78 -6.67 13.96 12.86
N ILE A 79 -7.08 12.85 13.46
CA ILE A 79 -7.30 11.59 12.74
C ILE A 79 -8.37 11.74 11.67
N SER A 80 -9.51 12.35 12.00
CA SER A 80 -10.59 12.56 11.03
C SER A 80 -10.13 13.42 9.85
N ARG A 81 -9.33 14.43 10.16
CA ARG A 81 -8.78 15.34 9.15
C ARG A 81 -7.82 14.60 8.22
N LEU A 82 -6.95 13.77 8.80
CA LEU A 82 -5.99 12.97 8.03
C LEU A 82 -6.72 11.99 7.11
N LYS A 83 -7.71 11.28 7.63
CA LYS A 83 -8.51 10.35 6.83
C LYS A 83 -9.13 11.06 5.64
N ARG A 84 -9.82 12.17 5.90
CA ARG A 84 -10.51 12.92 4.85
C ARG A 84 -9.52 13.39 3.78
N SER A 85 -8.39 13.92 4.21
CA SER A 85 -7.38 14.42 3.31
C SER A 85 -6.83 13.31 2.40
N LEU A 86 -6.53 12.16 2.97
CA LEU A 86 -5.99 11.03 2.22
C LEU A 86 -7.04 10.39 1.30
N ILE A 87 -8.30 10.36 1.73
CA ILE A 87 -9.39 9.89 0.88
C ILE A 87 -9.56 10.83 -0.32
N ASN A 88 -9.51 12.13 -0.08
CA ASN A 88 -9.63 13.12 -1.16
C ASN A 88 -8.48 13.01 -2.16
N LYS A 89 -7.31 12.61 -1.71
CA LYS A 89 -6.16 12.37 -2.58
C LYS A 89 -6.18 10.98 -3.23
N GLU A 90 -7.21 10.20 -2.94
CA GLU A 90 -7.40 8.84 -3.47
C GLU A 90 -6.27 7.88 -3.08
N LEU A 91 -5.62 8.14 -1.96
CA LEU A 91 -4.53 7.29 -1.48
C LEU A 91 -5.01 6.16 -0.58
N ILE A 92 -6.14 6.36 0.10
CA ILE A 92 -6.73 5.33 0.96
C ILE A 92 -8.20 5.14 0.62
N GLU A 93 -8.72 3.97 0.98
CA GLU A 93 -10.13 3.63 0.87
C GLU A 93 -10.65 3.10 2.21
N VAL A 94 -11.91 3.36 2.49
CA VAL A 94 -12.58 2.81 3.66
C VAL A 94 -13.40 1.60 3.20
N THR A 95 -13.09 0.44 3.76
CA THR A 95 -13.77 -0.80 3.44
C THR A 95 -14.40 -1.39 4.69
N GLU A 96 -15.11 -2.50 4.55
CA GLU A 96 -15.68 -3.23 5.68
C GLU A 96 -14.61 -3.66 6.67
N LYS A 97 -13.42 -3.96 6.19
CA LYS A 97 -12.28 -4.36 7.02
C LYS A 97 -11.57 -3.16 7.65
N GLY A 98 -11.90 -1.96 7.22
CA GLY A 98 -11.28 -0.74 7.70
C GLY A 98 -10.57 0.01 6.58
N ILE A 99 -9.53 0.74 6.92
CA ILE A 99 -8.81 1.60 5.99
C ILE A 99 -7.70 0.80 5.32
N ILE A 100 -7.64 0.88 3.98
CA ILE A 100 -6.61 0.24 3.18
C ILE A 100 -6.08 1.24 2.15
N ILE A 101 -4.90 0.93 1.59
CA ILE A 101 -4.38 1.66 0.44
C ILE A 101 -5.01 1.02 -0.79
N GLY A 102 -5.79 1.82 -1.54
CA GLY A 102 -6.57 1.29 -2.64
C GLY A 102 -5.77 0.87 -3.86
N ASP A 103 -4.64 1.53 -4.11
CA ASP A 103 -3.79 1.22 -5.26
C ASP A 103 -2.72 0.18 -4.89
N PRO A 104 -2.79 -1.04 -5.43
CA PRO A 104 -1.80 -2.08 -5.10
C PRO A 104 -0.37 -1.71 -5.48
N LEU A 105 -0.19 -0.96 -6.57
CA LEU A 105 1.14 -0.54 -7.02
C LEU A 105 1.72 0.49 -6.06
N LEU A 106 0.91 1.45 -5.64
CA LEU A 106 1.32 2.44 -4.65
C LEU A 106 1.67 1.77 -3.33
N ARG A 107 0.86 0.82 -2.89
CA ARG A 107 1.11 0.07 -1.67
C ARG A 107 2.45 -0.66 -1.74
N HIS A 108 2.71 -1.31 -2.86
CA HIS A 108 3.97 -2.04 -3.07
C HIS A 108 5.16 -1.08 -3.02
N TRP A 109 5.06 0.05 -3.71
CA TRP A 109 6.11 1.06 -3.73
C TRP A 109 6.36 1.65 -2.34
N LEU A 110 5.30 1.98 -1.61
CA LEU A 110 5.42 2.53 -0.25
C LEU A 110 6.12 1.56 0.70
N LYS A 111 5.86 0.27 0.57
CA LYS A 111 6.54 -0.74 1.37
C LYS A 111 8.04 -0.78 1.13
N LYS A 112 8.47 -0.39 -0.06
CA LYS A 112 9.90 -0.33 -0.39
C LYS A 112 10.57 0.91 0.20
N VAL A 113 9.88 2.04 0.20
CA VAL A 113 10.50 3.33 0.55
C VAL A 113 10.20 3.80 1.96
N LEU A 114 9.17 3.27 2.57
CA LEU A 114 8.84 3.54 3.96
C LEU A 114 9.21 2.33 4.84
#